data_16e90608b3b2df31880eeff9e4653e59
#
_entry.id   16e90608b3b2df31880eeff9e4653e59
#
_cell.length_a   1.000
_cell.length_b   1.000
_cell.length_c   1.000
_cell.angle_alpha   90.00
_cell.angle_beta   90.00
_cell.angle_gamma   90.00
#
_symmetry.space_group_name_H-M   'P 1'
#
loop_
_entity.id
_entity.type
_entity.pdbx_description
1 polymer ?
#
loop_
_entity_poly.entity_id
_entity_poly.type
_entity_poly.pdbx_seq_one_letter_code
_entity_poly.pdbx_strand_id
1 'polypeptide(L)'
;MKTRFAALAVALLVSAPVLAQSTAEPPDPILEAGKINARLAIEYMKREQLQAAQEKIDKALLQNPRDLSVQLAAGVVFERLQDTKRAEKHFRQALRTDAKSPEAQNALGAFLCRHGDHKKGEEMFLKAAANPVYRTPEVSYTNAGVCARSAGALERAEKYLRQALAVKSVYPETFVQLAGVMHDRGNHLQARAFIERFLATAPATADVLLLGHQIEMALKDRAAATALSERLRKEFPGSVQLRVLDDLERRNTG
;
A
#
# COMPACT_ATOMS: atom_id res chain seq x y z
N MET A 1 75.95 -57.85 2.90
CA MET A 1 75.14 -57.02 2.01
C MET A 1 74.11 -56.29 2.86
N LYS A 2 74.30 -54.99 3.09
CA LYS A 2 73.40 -54.12 3.91
C LYS A 2 72.59 -53.23 2.99
N THR A 3 71.33 -53.53 2.85
CA THR A 3 70.38 -52.69 2.09
C THR A 3 69.84 -51.61 3.01
N ARG A 4 70.11 -50.35 2.66
CA ARG A 4 69.57 -49.14 3.34
C ARG A 4 68.25 -48.77 2.65
N PHE A 5 67.14 -48.79 3.40
CA PHE A 5 65.87 -48.19 2.98
C PHE A 5 65.90 -46.72 3.33
N ALA A 6 65.78 -45.87 2.32
CA ALA A 6 65.58 -44.43 2.48
C ALA A 6 64.07 -44.17 2.62
N ALA A 7 63.65 -43.63 3.75
CA ALA A 7 62.27 -43.20 3.95
C ALA A 7 62.06 -41.81 3.33
N LEU A 8 61.19 -41.73 2.36
CA LEU A 8 60.77 -40.48 1.73
C LEU A 8 59.63 -39.88 2.58
N ALA A 9 59.91 -38.77 3.29
CA ALA A 9 58.87 -38.04 4.01
C ALA A 9 58.15 -37.09 3.02
N VAL A 10 56.87 -37.38 2.70
CA VAL A 10 55.99 -36.52 1.93
C VAL A 10 55.35 -35.52 2.90
N ALA A 11 55.77 -34.27 2.82
CA ALA A 11 55.14 -33.13 3.54
C ALA A 11 53.84 -32.74 2.84
N LEU A 12 52.68 -33.10 3.39
CA LEU A 12 51.36 -32.64 3.00
C LEU A 12 51.20 -31.15 3.44
N LEU A 13 51.31 -30.22 2.49
CA LEU A 13 50.92 -28.85 2.69
C LEU A 13 49.41 -28.76 2.72
N VAL A 14 48.81 -28.70 3.90
CA VAL A 14 47.40 -28.38 4.07
C VAL A 14 47.22 -26.87 3.89
N SER A 15 46.79 -26.46 2.70
CA SER A 15 46.35 -25.10 2.45
C SER A 15 44.97 -24.89 3.13
N ALA A 16 44.97 -24.20 4.28
CA ALA A 16 43.72 -23.76 4.92
C ALA A 16 43.02 -22.73 3.99
N PRO A 17 41.70 -22.89 3.76
CA PRO A 17 40.95 -21.89 3.03
C PRO A 17 40.93 -20.60 3.86
N VAL A 18 41.49 -19.51 3.34
CA VAL A 18 41.30 -18.17 3.87
C VAL A 18 39.83 -17.83 3.62
N LEU A 19 39.01 -17.93 4.67
CA LEU A 19 37.67 -17.37 4.68
C LEU A 19 37.83 -15.84 4.54
N ALA A 20 37.61 -15.35 3.33
CA ALA A 20 37.48 -13.91 3.08
C ALA A 20 36.25 -13.44 3.88
N GLN A 21 36.48 -12.93 5.07
CA GLN A 21 35.48 -12.17 5.81
C GLN A 21 35.17 -10.95 4.94
N SER A 22 33.95 -10.88 4.41
CA SER A 22 33.41 -9.69 3.77
C SER A 22 33.40 -8.58 4.82
N THR A 23 34.41 -7.73 4.79
CA THR A 23 34.47 -6.50 5.58
C THR A 23 33.58 -5.46 4.88
N ALA A 24 32.25 -5.67 4.96
CA ALA A 24 31.33 -4.60 4.65
C ALA A 24 31.59 -3.48 5.68
N GLU A 25 32.00 -2.31 5.21
CA GLU A 25 32.13 -1.14 6.08
C GLU A 25 30.80 -0.92 6.82
N PRO A 26 30.86 -0.59 8.13
CA PRO A 26 29.66 -0.28 8.88
C PRO A 26 28.93 0.89 8.18
N PRO A 27 27.58 0.84 8.11
CA PRO A 27 26.82 1.90 7.45
C PRO A 27 27.12 3.26 8.10
N ASP A 28 27.22 4.30 7.27
CA ASP A 28 27.45 5.67 7.74
C ASP A 28 26.37 6.05 8.78
N PRO A 29 26.75 6.39 10.02
CA PRO A 29 25.81 6.70 11.10
C PRO A 29 24.88 7.87 10.75
N ILE A 30 25.34 8.85 9.96
CA ILE A 30 24.53 10.00 9.53
C ILE A 30 23.44 9.54 8.55
N LEU A 31 23.79 8.69 7.59
CA LEU A 31 22.84 8.17 6.62
C LEU A 31 21.78 7.28 7.29
N GLU A 32 22.20 6.46 8.26
CA GLU A 32 21.26 5.65 9.05
C GLU A 32 20.34 6.51 9.94
N ALA A 33 20.88 7.56 10.56
CA ALA A 33 20.09 8.54 11.31
C ALA A 33 19.02 9.20 10.42
N GLY A 34 19.34 9.45 9.15
CA GLY A 34 18.38 9.95 8.16
C GLY A 34 17.18 9.01 7.97
N LYS A 35 17.44 7.72 7.80
CA LYS A 35 16.36 6.70 7.67
C LYS A 35 15.52 6.58 8.94
N ILE A 36 16.19 6.66 10.12
CA ILE A 36 15.48 6.64 11.42
C ILE A 36 14.56 7.86 11.54
N ASN A 37 15.05 9.06 11.23
CA ASN A 37 14.24 10.28 11.28
C ASN A 37 13.08 10.23 10.28
N ALA A 38 13.24 9.65 9.09
CA ALA A 38 12.15 9.45 8.14
C ALA A 38 11.06 8.53 8.70
N ARG A 39 11.42 7.42 9.34
CA ARG A 39 10.46 6.53 10.02
C ARG A 39 9.74 7.22 11.17
N LEU A 40 10.46 7.98 12.00
CA LEU A 40 9.86 8.77 13.08
C LEU A 40 8.87 9.81 12.53
N ALA A 41 9.19 10.47 11.40
CA ALA A 41 8.29 11.42 10.76
C ALA A 41 6.94 10.76 10.39
N ILE A 42 6.97 9.56 9.81
CA ILE A 42 5.76 8.80 9.50
C ILE A 42 4.97 8.45 10.77
N GLU A 43 5.64 8.03 11.84
CA GLU A 43 4.95 7.70 13.10
C GLU A 43 4.34 8.94 13.78
N TYR A 44 5.01 10.09 13.77
CA TYR A 44 4.43 11.35 14.24
C TYR A 44 3.23 11.78 13.39
N MET A 45 3.34 11.66 12.07
CA MET A 45 2.24 11.94 11.15
C MET A 45 1.00 11.07 11.43
N LYS A 46 1.17 9.76 11.67
CA LYS A 46 0.07 8.85 12.04
C LYS A 46 -0.64 9.26 13.35
N ARG A 47 0.08 9.90 14.26
CA ARG A 47 -0.44 10.42 15.51
C ARG A 47 -0.96 11.87 15.40
N GLU A 48 -1.12 12.39 14.20
CA GLU A 48 -1.54 13.77 13.88
C GLU A 48 -0.61 14.85 14.47
N GLN A 49 0.61 14.49 14.84
CA GLN A 49 1.64 15.41 15.35
C GLN A 49 2.42 15.99 14.16
N LEU A 50 1.75 16.80 13.34
CA LEU A 50 2.24 17.22 12.04
C LEU A 50 3.50 18.08 12.11
N GLN A 51 3.63 18.95 13.12
CA GLN A 51 4.83 19.76 13.32
C GLN A 51 6.05 18.87 13.61
N ALA A 52 5.94 17.92 14.53
CA ALA A 52 7.02 16.99 14.84
C ALA A 52 7.36 16.11 13.62
N ALA A 53 6.36 15.70 12.84
CA ALA A 53 6.57 14.98 11.59
C ALA A 53 7.40 15.80 10.60
N GLN A 54 7.09 17.11 10.44
CA GLN A 54 7.86 18.01 9.59
C GLN A 54 9.31 18.18 10.06
N GLU A 55 9.54 18.44 11.33
CA GLU A 55 10.89 18.58 11.89
C GLU A 55 11.74 17.32 11.64
N LYS A 56 11.14 16.13 11.82
CA LYS A 56 11.84 14.86 11.59
C LYS A 56 12.13 14.61 10.12
N ILE A 57 11.21 14.93 9.22
CA ILE A 57 11.44 14.71 7.78
C ILE A 57 12.45 15.71 7.22
N ASP A 58 12.43 16.97 7.66
CA ASP A 58 13.42 17.96 7.27
C ASP A 58 14.84 17.53 7.70
N LYS A 59 14.97 17.01 8.94
CA LYS A 59 16.23 16.44 9.44
C LYS A 59 16.66 15.20 8.62
N ALA A 60 15.73 14.32 8.28
CA ALA A 60 16.03 13.14 7.45
C ALA A 60 16.57 13.54 6.07
N LEU A 61 15.98 14.55 5.45
CA LEU A 61 16.38 15.07 4.14
C LEU A 61 17.77 15.74 4.17
N LEU A 62 18.16 16.36 5.30
CA LEU A 62 19.52 16.90 5.48
C LEU A 62 20.55 15.77 5.63
N GLN A 63 20.20 14.69 6.32
CA GLN A 63 21.10 13.60 6.63
C GLN A 63 21.26 12.59 5.49
N ASN A 64 20.19 12.30 4.77
CA ASN A 64 20.21 11.29 3.68
C ASN A 64 19.29 11.68 2.51
N PRO A 65 19.62 12.74 1.76
CA PRO A 65 18.75 13.30 0.71
C PRO A 65 18.57 12.42 -0.52
N ARG A 66 19.39 11.36 -0.66
CA ARG A 66 19.32 10.45 -1.84
C ARG A 66 18.70 9.10 -1.54
N ASP A 67 18.39 8.82 -0.29
CA ASP A 67 17.78 7.53 0.09
C ASP A 67 16.33 7.45 -0.39
N LEU A 68 15.99 6.33 -1.01
CA LEU A 68 14.65 6.07 -1.55
C LEU A 68 13.56 6.18 -0.46
N SER A 69 13.82 5.58 0.70
CA SER A 69 12.85 5.55 1.81
C SER A 69 12.64 6.93 2.43
N VAL A 70 13.70 7.73 2.52
CA VAL A 70 13.63 9.13 2.97
C VAL A 70 12.81 9.96 2.00
N GLN A 71 13.02 9.81 0.70
CA GLN A 71 12.27 10.54 -0.32
C GLN A 71 10.78 10.13 -0.33
N LEU A 72 10.48 8.85 -0.20
CA LEU A 72 9.10 8.37 -0.10
C LEU A 72 8.40 8.92 1.16
N ALA A 73 9.06 8.85 2.31
CA ALA A 73 8.54 9.40 3.56
C ALA A 73 8.29 10.91 3.45
N ALA A 74 9.22 11.65 2.82
CA ALA A 74 9.07 13.09 2.59
C ALA A 74 7.84 13.39 1.71
N GLY A 75 7.64 12.64 0.62
CA GLY A 75 6.45 12.76 -0.21
C GLY A 75 5.16 12.62 0.60
N VAL A 76 5.07 11.57 1.42
CA VAL A 76 3.88 11.28 2.25
C VAL A 76 3.65 12.36 3.32
N VAL A 77 4.71 12.79 4.03
CA VAL A 77 4.61 13.81 5.08
C VAL A 77 4.19 15.16 4.50
N PHE A 78 4.82 15.61 3.40
CA PHE A 78 4.44 16.87 2.77
C PHE A 78 3.04 16.83 2.15
N GLU A 79 2.59 15.70 1.63
CA GLU A 79 1.21 15.54 1.18
C GLU A 79 0.23 15.70 2.34
N ARG A 80 0.51 15.10 3.50
CA ARG A 80 -0.30 15.24 4.72
C ARG A 80 -0.33 16.68 5.24
N LEU A 81 0.78 17.41 5.06
CA LEU A 81 0.90 18.85 5.34
C LEU A 81 0.24 19.73 4.27
N GLN A 82 -0.40 19.15 3.27
CA GLN A 82 -1.02 19.83 2.14
C GLN A 82 -0.04 20.62 1.26
N ASP A 83 1.26 20.38 1.40
CA ASP A 83 2.28 20.92 0.50
C ASP A 83 2.45 20.00 -0.73
N THR A 84 1.48 20.07 -1.61
CA THR A 84 1.41 19.25 -2.83
C THR A 84 2.65 19.39 -3.70
N LYS A 85 3.24 20.59 -3.77
CA LYS A 85 4.44 20.84 -4.58
C LYS A 85 5.67 20.10 -4.05
N ARG A 86 5.92 20.18 -2.72
CA ARG A 86 7.00 19.42 -2.11
C ARG A 86 6.74 17.93 -2.16
N ALA A 87 5.52 17.49 -1.91
CA ALA A 87 5.14 16.08 -2.02
C ALA A 87 5.47 15.50 -3.39
N GLU A 88 5.01 16.13 -4.46
CA GLU A 88 5.29 15.71 -5.84
C GLU A 88 6.78 15.68 -6.15
N LYS A 89 7.53 16.72 -5.75
CA LYS A 89 8.98 16.79 -5.91
C LYS A 89 9.67 15.56 -5.31
N HIS A 90 9.28 15.18 -4.10
CA HIS A 90 9.91 14.07 -3.38
C HIS A 90 9.50 12.69 -3.95
N PHE A 91 8.24 12.48 -4.32
CA PHE A 91 7.84 11.25 -5.03
C PHE A 91 8.56 11.09 -6.37
N ARG A 92 8.70 12.18 -7.15
CA ARG A 92 9.49 12.15 -8.38
C ARG A 92 10.97 11.95 -8.14
N GLN A 93 11.51 12.48 -7.03
CA GLN A 93 12.91 12.23 -6.65
C GLN A 93 13.13 10.77 -6.25
N ALA A 94 12.21 10.15 -5.52
CA ALA A 94 12.23 8.71 -5.23
C ALA A 94 12.35 7.88 -6.52
N LEU A 95 11.52 8.19 -7.51
CA LEU A 95 11.57 7.51 -8.80
C LEU A 95 12.85 7.80 -9.60
N ARG A 96 13.49 8.98 -9.44
CA ARG A 96 14.81 9.25 -10.03
C ARG A 96 15.93 8.48 -9.35
N THR A 97 15.81 8.24 -8.04
CA THR A 97 16.77 7.43 -7.28
C THR A 97 16.75 5.98 -7.75
N ASP A 98 15.57 5.43 -7.93
CA ASP A 98 15.36 4.10 -8.52
C ASP A 98 14.13 4.10 -9.42
N ALA A 99 14.37 4.22 -10.73
CA ALA A 99 13.30 4.26 -11.73
C ALA A 99 12.50 2.94 -11.86
N LYS A 100 13.07 1.84 -11.36
CA LYS A 100 12.43 0.52 -11.37
C LYS A 100 11.82 0.13 -10.02
N SER A 101 11.97 0.96 -8.98
CA SER A 101 11.35 0.68 -7.67
C SER A 101 9.82 0.62 -7.79
N PRO A 102 9.20 -0.54 -7.52
CA PRO A 102 7.75 -0.67 -7.52
C PRO A 102 7.12 0.20 -6.42
N GLU A 103 7.83 0.38 -5.29
CA GLU A 103 7.38 1.22 -4.18
C GLU A 103 7.29 2.69 -4.61
N ALA A 104 8.31 3.20 -5.32
CA ALA A 104 8.31 4.58 -5.82
C ALA A 104 7.25 4.78 -6.90
N GLN A 105 7.09 3.83 -7.81
CA GLN A 105 6.05 3.85 -8.83
C GLN A 105 4.65 3.84 -8.19
N ASN A 106 4.42 2.96 -7.23
CA ASN A 106 3.14 2.84 -6.53
C ASN A 106 2.82 4.11 -5.71
N ALA A 107 3.80 4.66 -5.01
CA ALA A 107 3.64 5.89 -4.23
C ALA A 107 3.33 7.12 -5.12
N LEU A 108 4.09 7.30 -6.20
CA LEU A 108 3.81 8.36 -7.17
C LEU A 108 2.47 8.15 -7.86
N GLY A 109 2.10 6.92 -8.20
CA GLY A 109 0.81 6.56 -8.77
C GLY A 109 -0.35 6.97 -7.85
N ALA A 110 -0.24 6.66 -6.56
CA ALA A 110 -1.24 7.03 -5.55
C ALA A 110 -1.36 8.55 -5.40
N PHE A 111 -0.24 9.27 -5.37
CA PHE A 111 -0.22 10.73 -5.33
C PHE A 111 -0.92 11.33 -6.57
N LEU A 112 -0.53 10.92 -7.76
CA LEU A 112 -1.11 11.43 -9.02
C LEU A 112 -2.62 11.19 -9.11
N CYS A 113 -3.06 10.00 -8.68
CA CYS A 113 -4.48 9.65 -8.67
C CYS A 113 -5.29 10.54 -7.72
N ARG A 114 -4.82 10.75 -6.49
CA ARG A 114 -5.49 11.66 -5.52
C ARG A 114 -5.55 13.10 -5.99
N HIS A 115 -4.59 13.53 -6.83
CA HIS A 115 -4.52 14.89 -7.36
C HIS A 115 -5.10 15.02 -8.80
N GLY A 116 -5.87 14.03 -9.26
CA GLY A 116 -6.67 14.10 -10.49
C GLY A 116 -5.95 13.66 -11.77
N ASP A 117 -4.65 13.35 -11.72
CA ASP A 117 -3.94 12.80 -12.89
C ASP A 117 -4.09 11.26 -12.94
N HIS A 118 -5.34 10.81 -13.07
CA HIS A 118 -5.70 9.39 -13.01
C HIS A 118 -4.97 8.56 -14.06
N LYS A 119 -4.81 9.08 -15.27
CA LYS A 119 -4.14 8.36 -16.36
C LYS A 119 -2.70 8.02 -16.01
N LYS A 120 -1.92 9.01 -15.53
CA LYS A 120 -0.54 8.77 -15.12
C LYS A 120 -0.47 7.94 -13.83
N GLY A 121 -1.44 8.11 -12.92
CA GLY A 121 -1.56 7.28 -11.73
C GLY A 121 -1.70 5.79 -12.08
N GLU A 122 -2.64 5.45 -12.97
CA GLU A 122 -2.84 4.10 -13.49
C GLU A 122 -1.56 3.55 -14.14
N GLU A 123 -0.88 4.34 -14.99
CA GLU A 123 0.38 3.94 -15.63
C GLU A 123 1.47 3.57 -14.60
N MET A 124 1.60 4.35 -13.54
CA MET A 124 2.58 4.07 -12.49
C MET A 124 2.25 2.78 -11.72
N PHE A 125 0.99 2.57 -11.37
CA PHE A 125 0.56 1.32 -10.72
C PHE A 125 0.79 0.10 -11.61
N LEU A 126 0.49 0.18 -12.90
CA LEU A 126 0.70 -0.93 -13.84
C LEU A 126 2.20 -1.23 -14.05
N LYS A 127 3.06 -0.21 -14.05
CA LYS A 127 4.51 -0.41 -14.08
C LYS A 127 5.00 -1.13 -12.82
N ALA A 128 4.51 -0.72 -11.64
CA ALA A 128 4.85 -1.40 -10.39
C ALA A 128 4.37 -2.85 -10.39
N ALA A 129 3.13 -3.11 -10.81
CA ALA A 129 2.56 -4.46 -10.86
C ALA A 129 3.28 -5.39 -11.85
N ALA A 130 3.82 -4.83 -12.95
CA ALA A 130 4.56 -5.60 -13.96
C ALA A 130 6.01 -5.92 -13.55
N ASN A 131 6.51 -5.38 -12.44
CA ASN A 131 7.86 -5.64 -11.99
C ASN A 131 7.97 -7.06 -11.40
N PRO A 132 8.80 -7.97 -11.97
CA PRO A 132 8.85 -9.38 -11.57
C PRO A 132 9.39 -9.60 -10.15
N VAL A 133 10.11 -8.62 -9.58
CA VAL A 133 10.63 -8.72 -8.20
C VAL A 133 9.69 -8.11 -7.17
N TYR A 134 8.60 -7.50 -7.60
CA TYR A 134 7.62 -6.92 -6.69
C TYR A 134 6.79 -8.01 -6.02
N ARG A 135 6.82 -8.04 -4.69
CA ARG A 135 6.21 -9.13 -3.90
C ARG A 135 4.70 -9.00 -3.70
N THR A 136 4.14 -7.83 -3.98
CA THR A 136 2.73 -7.52 -3.74
C THR A 136 2.08 -6.83 -4.94
N PRO A 137 2.16 -7.41 -6.15
CA PRO A 137 1.57 -6.78 -7.34
C PRO A 137 0.05 -6.65 -7.26
N GLU A 138 -0.63 -7.48 -6.46
CA GLU A 138 -2.06 -7.35 -6.14
C GLU A 138 -2.41 -5.98 -5.54
N VAL A 139 -1.51 -5.39 -4.74
CA VAL A 139 -1.71 -4.04 -4.17
C VAL A 139 -1.75 -2.99 -5.27
N SER A 140 -0.79 -3.05 -6.21
CA SER A 140 -0.75 -2.08 -7.31
C SER A 140 -1.92 -2.23 -8.27
N TYR A 141 -2.35 -3.46 -8.59
CA TYR A 141 -3.56 -3.67 -9.39
C TYR A 141 -4.82 -3.15 -8.66
N THR A 142 -4.92 -3.36 -7.35
CA THR A 142 -6.04 -2.82 -6.55
C THR A 142 -6.04 -1.29 -6.59
N ASN A 143 -4.88 -0.67 -6.38
CA ASN A 143 -4.73 0.80 -6.46
C ASN A 143 -5.07 1.34 -7.86
N ALA A 144 -4.66 0.65 -8.93
CA ALA A 144 -5.05 1.01 -10.30
C ALA A 144 -6.58 0.94 -10.47
N GLY A 145 -7.23 -0.07 -9.90
CA GLY A 145 -8.67 -0.22 -9.89
C GLY A 145 -9.39 0.90 -9.14
N VAL A 146 -8.89 1.27 -7.96
CA VAL A 146 -9.40 2.42 -7.18
C VAL A 146 -9.24 3.71 -7.97
N CYS A 147 -8.08 3.93 -8.58
CA CYS A 147 -7.81 5.10 -9.40
C CYS A 147 -8.76 5.20 -10.60
N ALA A 148 -8.94 4.11 -11.33
CA ALA A 148 -9.86 4.05 -12.46
C ALA A 148 -11.33 4.28 -12.03
N ARG A 149 -11.75 3.74 -10.86
CA ARG A 149 -13.08 4.00 -10.30
C ARG A 149 -13.28 5.47 -9.98
N SER A 150 -12.29 6.13 -9.37
CA SER A 150 -12.33 7.57 -9.07
C SER A 150 -12.41 8.44 -10.33
N ALA A 151 -11.89 7.95 -11.45
CA ALA A 151 -12.03 8.58 -12.77
C ALA A 151 -13.37 8.26 -13.47
N GLY A 152 -14.29 7.51 -12.83
CA GLY A 152 -15.54 7.04 -13.44
C GLY A 152 -15.36 5.93 -14.48
N ALA A 153 -14.15 5.37 -14.62
CA ALA A 153 -13.84 4.35 -15.62
C ALA A 153 -14.09 2.94 -15.05
N LEU A 154 -15.37 2.62 -14.80
CA LEU A 154 -15.78 1.44 -14.05
C LEU A 154 -15.35 0.11 -14.70
N GLU A 155 -15.32 0.02 -16.04
CA GLU A 155 -14.86 -1.16 -16.77
C GLU A 155 -13.36 -1.41 -16.55
N ARG A 156 -12.54 -0.33 -16.59
CA ARG A 156 -11.11 -0.45 -16.31
C ARG A 156 -10.86 -0.79 -14.83
N ALA A 157 -11.64 -0.19 -13.92
CA ALA A 157 -11.58 -0.49 -12.50
C ALA A 157 -11.83 -1.97 -12.24
N GLU A 158 -12.90 -2.53 -12.79
CA GLU A 158 -13.19 -3.97 -12.68
C GLU A 158 -12.07 -4.82 -13.24
N LYS A 159 -11.55 -4.48 -14.43
CA LYS A 159 -10.46 -5.21 -15.06
C LYS A 159 -9.23 -5.30 -14.16
N TYR A 160 -8.79 -4.18 -13.60
CA TYR A 160 -7.60 -4.15 -12.73
C TYR A 160 -7.83 -4.89 -11.41
N LEU A 161 -9.00 -4.75 -10.80
CA LEU A 161 -9.34 -5.45 -9.57
C LEU A 161 -9.42 -6.98 -9.79
N ARG A 162 -9.91 -7.43 -10.95
CA ARG A 162 -9.87 -8.85 -11.31
C ARG A 162 -8.43 -9.34 -11.55
N GLN A 163 -7.55 -8.51 -12.09
CA GLN A 163 -6.12 -8.83 -12.18
C GLN A 163 -5.48 -8.98 -10.80
N ALA A 164 -5.84 -8.13 -9.83
CA ALA A 164 -5.38 -8.28 -8.44
C ALA A 164 -5.78 -9.65 -7.87
N LEU A 165 -7.04 -10.10 -8.08
CA LEU A 165 -7.50 -11.42 -7.63
C LEU A 165 -6.90 -12.59 -8.42
N ALA A 166 -6.48 -12.38 -9.65
CA ALA A 166 -5.76 -13.40 -10.42
C ALA A 166 -4.35 -13.65 -9.86
N VAL A 167 -3.70 -12.62 -9.31
CA VAL A 167 -2.42 -12.72 -8.63
C VAL A 167 -2.58 -13.32 -7.24
N LYS A 168 -3.55 -12.82 -6.47
CA LYS A 168 -3.85 -13.26 -5.11
C LYS A 168 -5.36 -13.39 -4.94
N SER A 169 -5.83 -14.62 -4.99
CA SER A 169 -7.26 -14.96 -5.02
C SER A 169 -8.04 -14.52 -3.78
N VAL A 170 -7.34 -14.34 -2.64
CA VAL A 170 -7.91 -13.82 -1.40
C VAL A 170 -7.12 -12.58 -0.98
N TYR A 171 -7.62 -11.42 -1.39
CA TYR A 171 -7.13 -10.12 -0.94
C TYR A 171 -8.35 -9.28 -0.56
N PRO A 172 -8.65 -9.14 0.76
CA PRO A 172 -9.91 -8.55 1.24
C PRO A 172 -10.17 -7.16 0.68
N GLU A 173 -9.16 -6.30 0.62
CA GLU A 173 -9.30 -4.95 0.07
C GLU A 173 -9.86 -4.95 -1.36
N THR A 174 -9.41 -5.88 -2.21
CA THR A 174 -9.92 -6.00 -3.58
C THR A 174 -11.40 -6.37 -3.62
N PHE A 175 -11.88 -7.17 -2.66
CA PHE A 175 -13.31 -7.51 -2.61
C PHE A 175 -14.16 -6.28 -2.31
N VAL A 176 -13.74 -5.42 -1.38
CA VAL A 176 -14.46 -4.16 -1.08
C VAL A 176 -14.50 -3.25 -2.31
N GLN A 177 -13.35 -3.12 -2.99
CA GLN A 177 -13.28 -2.27 -4.17
C GLN A 177 -14.13 -2.82 -5.33
N LEU A 178 -14.16 -4.14 -5.53
CA LEU A 178 -15.07 -4.79 -6.50
C LEU A 178 -16.53 -4.60 -6.11
N ALA A 179 -16.88 -4.75 -4.83
CA ALA A 179 -18.23 -4.47 -4.36
C ALA A 179 -18.67 -3.04 -4.71
N GLY A 180 -17.79 -2.08 -4.46
CA GLY A 180 -18.05 -0.68 -4.82
C GLY A 180 -18.23 -0.48 -6.32
N VAL A 181 -17.35 -1.04 -7.16
CA VAL A 181 -17.47 -0.95 -8.62
C VAL A 181 -18.75 -1.62 -9.12
N MET A 182 -19.11 -2.79 -8.59
CA MET A 182 -20.34 -3.48 -8.96
C MET A 182 -21.58 -2.68 -8.53
N HIS A 183 -21.56 -2.06 -7.36
CA HIS A 183 -22.62 -1.18 -6.88
C HIS A 183 -22.80 0.04 -7.80
N ASP A 184 -21.69 0.73 -8.14
CA ASP A 184 -21.71 1.90 -9.04
C ASP A 184 -22.23 1.55 -10.44
N ARG A 185 -22.07 0.30 -10.89
CA ARG A 185 -22.60 -0.22 -12.16
C ARG A 185 -24.05 -0.72 -12.07
N GLY A 186 -24.68 -0.68 -10.90
CA GLY A 186 -26.00 -1.24 -10.66
C GLY A 186 -26.06 -2.76 -10.52
N ASN A 187 -24.92 -3.44 -10.51
CA ASN A 187 -24.82 -4.89 -10.38
C ASN A 187 -24.87 -5.33 -8.91
N HIS A 188 -25.94 -4.98 -8.21
CA HIS A 188 -26.02 -5.08 -6.74
C HIS A 188 -25.90 -6.50 -6.20
N LEU A 189 -26.39 -7.53 -6.93
CA LEU A 189 -26.22 -8.93 -6.52
C LEU A 189 -24.75 -9.35 -6.50
N GLN A 190 -23.97 -8.92 -7.50
CA GLN A 190 -22.53 -9.19 -7.50
C GLN A 190 -21.80 -8.38 -6.41
N ALA A 191 -22.24 -7.15 -6.17
CA ALA A 191 -21.71 -6.33 -5.08
C ALA A 191 -21.91 -7.00 -3.71
N ARG A 192 -23.12 -7.55 -3.43
CA ARG A 192 -23.41 -8.35 -2.23
C ARG A 192 -22.43 -9.51 -2.08
N ALA A 193 -22.24 -10.30 -3.14
CA ALA A 193 -21.36 -11.46 -3.09
C ALA A 193 -19.89 -11.08 -2.75
N PHE A 194 -19.42 -9.91 -3.18
CA PHE A 194 -18.09 -9.42 -2.80
C PHE A 194 -18.03 -8.94 -1.34
N ILE A 195 -19.07 -8.31 -0.82
CA ILE A 195 -19.16 -7.95 0.61
C ILE A 195 -19.13 -9.21 1.49
N GLU A 196 -19.90 -10.24 1.12
CA GLU A 196 -19.91 -11.54 1.82
C GLU A 196 -18.52 -12.19 1.82
N ARG A 197 -17.82 -12.17 0.68
CA ARG A 197 -16.44 -12.68 0.59
C ARG A 197 -15.47 -11.88 1.47
N PHE A 198 -15.62 -10.56 1.55
CA PHE A 198 -14.82 -9.75 2.47
C PHE A 198 -15.08 -10.18 3.92
N LEU A 199 -16.35 -10.23 4.33
CA LEU A 199 -16.74 -10.56 5.71
C LEU A 199 -16.37 -11.99 6.13
N ALA A 200 -16.21 -12.90 5.17
CA ALA A 200 -15.71 -14.25 5.40
C ALA A 200 -14.18 -14.31 5.59
N THR A 201 -13.43 -13.28 5.18
CA THR A 201 -11.96 -13.29 5.15
C THR A 201 -11.28 -12.23 6.03
N ALA A 202 -12.04 -11.23 6.46
CA ALA A 202 -11.54 -10.12 7.28
C ALA A 202 -12.61 -9.61 8.25
N PRO A 203 -12.21 -8.97 9.36
CA PRO A 203 -13.13 -8.27 10.26
C PRO A 203 -13.91 -7.18 9.51
N ALA A 204 -15.15 -6.96 9.90
CA ALA A 204 -15.95 -5.87 9.37
C ALA A 204 -15.28 -4.52 9.67
N THR A 205 -15.41 -3.59 8.73
CA THR A 205 -15.04 -2.17 8.93
C THR A 205 -16.28 -1.30 8.75
N ALA A 206 -16.23 -0.07 9.27
CA ALA A 206 -17.36 0.84 9.14
C ALA A 206 -17.72 1.12 7.67
N ASP A 207 -16.72 1.24 6.79
CA ASP A 207 -16.91 1.42 5.35
C ASP A 207 -17.62 0.23 4.69
N VAL A 208 -17.22 -0.99 5.06
CA VAL A 208 -17.82 -2.22 4.51
C VAL A 208 -19.26 -2.37 4.95
N LEU A 209 -19.57 -2.09 6.22
CA LEU A 209 -20.95 -2.16 6.73
C LEU A 209 -21.85 -1.11 6.08
N LEU A 210 -21.35 0.12 5.88
CA LEU A 210 -22.09 1.17 5.18
C LEU A 210 -22.33 0.80 3.71
N LEU A 211 -21.28 0.37 2.98
CA LEU A 211 -21.42 -0.07 1.59
C LEU A 211 -22.37 -1.25 1.47
N GLY A 212 -22.28 -2.24 2.36
CA GLY A 212 -23.19 -3.37 2.41
C GLY A 212 -24.63 -2.92 2.61
N HIS A 213 -24.90 -2.02 3.59
CA HIS A 213 -26.24 -1.44 3.78
C HIS A 213 -26.77 -0.77 2.50
N GLN A 214 -25.96 0.04 1.82
CA GLN A 214 -26.37 0.70 0.57
C GLN A 214 -26.70 -0.30 -0.54
N ILE A 215 -25.93 -1.39 -0.65
CA ILE A 215 -26.17 -2.48 -1.60
C ILE A 215 -27.50 -3.18 -1.29
N GLU A 216 -27.77 -3.52 0.00
CA GLU A 216 -28.98 -4.19 0.41
C GLU A 216 -30.23 -3.30 0.20
N MET A 217 -30.10 -2.01 0.45
CA MET A 217 -31.16 -1.04 0.15
C MET A 217 -31.46 -0.99 -1.36
N ALA A 218 -30.44 -1.02 -2.21
CA ALA A 218 -30.61 -1.06 -3.67
C ALA A 218 -31.26 -2.37 -4.14
N LEU A 219 -31.02 -3.48 -3.46
CA LEU A 219 -31.66 -4.78 -3.67
C LEU A 219 -33.07 -4.86 -3.06
N LYS A 220 -33.53 -3.83 -2.35
CA LYS A 220 -34.78 -3.77 -1.59
C LYS A 220 -34.87 -4.81 -0.47
N ASP A 221 -33.75 -5.35 -0.02
CA ASP A 221 -33.66 -6.26 1.13
C ASP A 221 -33.51 -5.44 2.42
N ARG A 222 -34.63 -4.92 2.92
CA ARG A 222 -34.65 -4.06 4.10
C ARG A 222 -34.14 -4.78 5.37
N ALA A 223 -34.41 -6.09 5.47
CA ALA A 223 -33.99 -6.85 6.64
C ALA A 223 -32.47 -6.97 6.71
N ALA A 224 -31.83 -7.31 5.60
CA ALA A 224 -30.37 -7.36 5.52
C ALA A 224 -29.74 -5.96 5.71
N ALA A 225 -30.32 -4.91 5.13
CA ALA A 225 -29.86 -3.54 5.31
C ALA A 225 -29.93 -3.11 6.78
N THR A 226 -31.03 -3.43 7.49
CA THR A 226 -31.19 -3.14 8.92
C THR A 226 -30.15 -3.85 9.76
N ALA A 227 -29.90 -5.14 9.51
CA ALA A 227 -28.89 -5.89 10.23
C ALA A 227 -27.48 -5.29 10.10
N LEU A 228 -27.11 -4.79 8.90
CA LEU A 228 -25.83 -4.12 8.68
C LEU A 228 -25.75 -2.74 9.35
N SER A 229 -26.85 -1.97 9.34
CA SER A 229 -26.90 -0.68 10.03
C SER A 229 -26.84 -0.82 11.55
N GLU A 230 -27.48 -1.82 12.13
CA GLU A 230 -27.38 -2.14 13.55
C GLU A 230 -25.96 -2.54 13.95
N ARG A 231 -25.30 -3.33 13.13
CA ARG A 231 -23.88 -3.67 13.34
C ARG A 231 -23.01 -2.43 13.28
N LEU A 232 -23.20 -1.52 12.31
CA LEU A 232 -22.45 -0.29 12.19
C LEU A 232 -22.62 0.58 13.45
N ARG A 233 -23.85 0.73 13.97
CA ARG A 233 -24.13 1.46 15.21
C ARG A 233 -23.46 0.84 16.43
N LYS A 234 -23.48 -0.47 16.53
CA LYS A 234 -22.95 -1.21 17.67
C LYS A 234 -21.41 -1.27 17.67
N GLU A 235 -20.83 -1.60 16.51
CA GLU A 235 -19.39 -1.86 16.39
C GLU A 235 -18.57 -0.57 16.18
N PHE A 236 -19.17 0.48 15.58
CA PHE A 236 -18.50 1.74 15.22
C PHE A 236 -19.28 3.00 15.59
N PRO A 237 -19.66 3.20 16.87
CA PRO A 237 -20.60 4.25 17.29
C PRO A 237 -20.10 5.69 17.06
N GLY A 238 -18.78 5.89 16.90
CA GLY A 238 -18.19 7.23 16.67
C GLY A 238 -17.74 7.47 15.22
N SER A 239 -18.05 6.56 14.30
CA SER A 239 -17.52 6.64 12.93
C SER A 239 -18.19 7.74 12.09
N VAL A 240 -17.44 8.22 11.09
CA VAL A 240 -18.00 9.12 10.05
C VAL A 240 -19.07 8.38 9.25
N GLN A 241 -18.88 7.09 9.02
CA GLN A 241 -19.80 6.23 8.28
C GLN A 241 -21.16 6.12 8.95
N LEU A 242 -21.21 6.10 10.29
CA LEU A 242 -22.48 6.13 11.01
C LEU A 242 -23.22 7.46 10.79
N ARG A 243 -22.53 8.58 10.81
CA ARG A 243 -23.16 9.89 10.49
C ARG A 243 -23.72 9.91 9.07
N VAL A 244 -22.99 9.35 8.09
CA VAL A 244 -23.45 9.23 6.71
C VAL A 244 -24.70 8.35 6.64
N LEU A 245 -24.71 7.23 7.35
CA LEU A 245 -25.89 6.35 7.43
C LEU A 245 -27.12 7.08 7.96
N ASP A 246 -26.98 7.80 9.09
CA ASP A 246 -28.08 8.54 9.71
C ASP A 246 -28.62 9.65 8.78
N ASP A 247 -27.77 10.27 8.00
CA ASP A 247 -28.18 11.25 6.97
C ASP A 247 -28.94 10.60 5.81
N LEU A 248 -28.53 9.41 5.37
CA LEU A 248 -29.22 8.64 4.32
C LEU A 248 -30.62 8.18 4.78
N GLU A 249 -30.72 7.68 6.01
CA GLU A 249 -31.99 7.22 6.55
C GLU A 249 -33.00 8.38 6.72
N ARG A 250 -32.56 9.55 7.20
CA ARG A 250 -33.40 10.75 7.30
C ARG A 250 -33.95 11.20 5.94
N ARG A 251 -33.15 11.15 4.87
CA ARG A 251 -33.60 11.49 3.51
C ARG A 251 -34.61 10.52 2.93
N ASN A 252 -34.57 9.27 3.36
CA ASN A 252 -35.50 8.22 2.88
C ASN A 252 -36.82 8.16 3.63
N THR A 253 -36.95 8.87 4.77
CA THR A 253 -38.15 8.92 5.60
C THR A 253 -38.98 10.21 5.42
N GLY A 254 -38.49 11.19 4.68
CA GLY A 254 -39.20 12.44 4.30
C GLY A 254 -39.67 12.44 2.87
#